data_088aa4d67ed44d5ce02c0dd7cf339059
#
_entry.id   088aa4d67ed44d5ce02c0dd7cf339059
#
_cell.length_a   1.000
_cell.length_b   1.000
_cell.length_c   1.000
_cell.angle_alpha   90.00
_cell.angle_beta   90.00
_cell.angle_gamma   90.00
#
_symmetry.space_group_name_H-M   'P 1'
#
loop_
_entity.id
_entity.type
_entity.pdbx_description
1 polymer ?
#
loop_
_entity_poly.entity_id
_entity_poly.type
_entity_poly.pdbx_seq_one_letter_code
_entity_poly.pdbx_strand_id
1 'polypeptide(L)'
;MTIQVSALRWVPPFAQGYVKDLRVRWALEEAGLTYEAALIDGASQASETYRQWQPFGQVPAYRDGEVEMFESGAIVLHIAAKSEVLAPRDAAGRTRVTTWVIAALNSVEPFAQDLIHHGDASEDLRARLETMLEGRLTALGAWLDGRDYLESGFTAGDIIMTTVLRELVDCGVLARHPILDQYRRRCEARPAFGRALEAQMRTFREHAPA
;
A
#
# COMPACT_ATOMS: atom_id res chain seq x y z
N MET A 1 20.61 13.72 -6.58
CA MET A 1 20.22 13.52 -5.17
C MET A 1 19.56 12.16 -5.07
N THR A 2 19.72 11.46 -3.95
CA THR A 2 19.14 10.11 -3.75
C THR A 2 17.73 10.25 -3.20
N ILE A 3 16.78 9.48 -3.73
CA ILE A 3 15.42 9.39 -3.19
C ILE A 3 15.48 8.81 -1.77
N GLN A 4 14.77 9.43 -0.83
CA GLN A 4 14.66 8.95 0.55
C GLN A 4 13.20 8.59 0.87
N VAL A 5 13.01 7.45 1.54
CA VAL A 5 11.71 6.98 2.03
C VAL A 5 11.83 6.70 3.52
N SER A 6 11.04 7.37 4.35
CA SER A 6 11.04 7.03 5.77
C SER A 6 10.37 5.69 6.01
N ALA A 7 10.96 4.90 6.87
CA ALA A 7 10.49 3.55 7.20
C ALA A 7 10.78 3.25 8.68
N LEU A 8 9.95 2.43 9.29
CA LEU A 8 10.21 1.96 10.65
C LEU A 8 11.41 1.01 10.68
N ARG A 9 12.26 1.20 11.68
CA ARG A 9 13.41 0.34 11.91
C ARG A 9 12.99 -1.09 12.24
N TRP A 10 11.94 -1.23 13.03
CA TRP A 10 11.37 -2.51 13.42
C TRP A 10 9.89 -2.36 13.79
N VAL A 11 9.13 -3.42 13.58
CA VAL A 11 7.73 -3.55 14.06
C VAL A 11 7.48 -4.99 14.52
N PRO A 12 6.49 -5.22 15.40
CA PRO A 12 6.11 -6.58 15.81
C PRO A 12 5.78 -7.48 14.61
N PRO A 13 5.96 -8.81 14.74
CA PRO A 13 5.80 -9.77 13.64
C PRO A 13 4.48 -9.65 12.87
N PHE A 14 3.36 -9.36 13.55
CA PHE A 14 2.05 -9.23 12.90
C PHE A 14 1.96 -8.03 11.93
N ALA A 15 2.81 -7.01 12.09
CA ALA A 15 2.84 -5.83 11.22
C ALA A 15 3.91 -5.92 10.13
N GLN A 16 4.83 -6.90 10.21
CA GLN A 16 5.90 -7.07 9.23
C GLN A 16 5.32 -7.47 7.87
N GLY A 17 5.75 -6.76 6.82
CA GLY A 17 5.22 -6.92 5.48
C GLY A 17 3.92 -6.16 5.19
N TYR A 18 3.37 -5.42 6.20
CA TYR A 18 2.14 -4.63 6.06
C TYR A 18 2.34 -3.13 6.28
N VAL A 19 3.52 -2.69 6.73
CA VAL A 19 3.81 -1.26 6.92
C VAL A 19 3.74 -0.53 5.58
N LYS A 20 3.10 0.64 5.58
CA LYS A 20 2.70 1.37 4.35
C LYS A 20 3.87 1.85 3.47
N ASP A 21 5.11 1.89 3.99
CA ASP A 21 6.30 2.15 3.18
C ASP A 21 6.53 1.06 2.11
N LEU A 22 5.97 -0.14 2.27
CA LEU A 22 5.99 -1.19 1.26
C LEU A 22 5.37 -0.73 -0.09
N ARG A 23 4.31 0.07 -0.05
CA ARG A 23 3.67 0.64 -1.24
C ARG A 23 4.64 1.49 -2.06
N VAL A 24 5.38 2.33 -1.35
CA VAL A 24 6.36 3.25 -1.95
C VAL A 24 7.57 2.48 -2.47
N ARG A 25 8.11 1.55 -1.67
CA ARG A 25 9.18 0.66 -2.10
C ARG A 25 8.81 -0.09 -3.38
N TRP A 26 7.61 -0.68 -3.42
CA TRP A 26 7.13 -1.40 -4.59
C TRP A 26 7.02 -0.50 -5.83
N ALA A 27 6.46 0.70 -5.69
CA ALA A 27 6.38 1.65 -6.79
C ALA A 27 7.76 2.05 -7.32
N LEU A 28 8.75 2.28 -6.45
CA LEU A 28 10.13 2.59 -6.82
C LEU A 28 10.80 1.41 -7.56
N GLU A 29 10.60 0.18 -7.08
CA GLU A 29 11.09 -1.03 -7.73
C GLU A 29 10.47 -1.26 -9.12
N GLU A 30 9.17 -1.01 -9.31
CA GLU A 30 8.51 -1.08 -10.62
C GLU A 30 8.99 0.03 -11.57
N ALA A 31 9.28 1.20 -11.03
CA ALA A 31 9.79 2.32 -11.81
C ALA A 31 11.30 2.21 -12.12
N GLY A 32 12.01 1.26 -11.52
CA GLY A 32 13.46 1.12 -11.65
C GLY A 32 14.24 2.27 -11.01
N LEU A 33 13.68 2.92 -9.98
CA LEU A 33 14.28 4.05 -9.28
C LEU A 33 14.98 3.59 -8.01
N THR A 34 16.25 3.98 -7.86
CA THR A 34 17.03 3.70 -6.65
C THR A 34 16.63 4.62 -5.50
N TYR A 35 16.61 4.10 -4.28
CA TYR A 35 16.22 4.84 -3.08
C TYR A 35 16.97 4.36 -1.85
N GLU A 36 16.94 5.17 -0.80
CA GLU A 36 17.44 4.85 0.53
C GLU A 36 16.30 4.90 1.56
N ALA A 37 16.28 3.94 2.48
CA ALA A 37 15.36 3.96 3.60
C ALA A 37 15.90 4.83 4.73
N ALA A 38 15.22 5.93 5.04
CA ALA A 38 15.48 6.74 6.23
C ALA A 38 14.79 6.06 7.43
N LEU A 39 15.58 5.27 8.17
CA LEU A 39 15.04 4.45 9.27
C LEU A 39 14.75 5.30 10.51
N ILE A 40 13.53 5.19 11.00
CA ILE A 40 13.05 5.85 12.23
C ILE A 40 12.52 4.83 13.23
N ASP A 41 12.48 5.24 14.48
CA ASP A 41 11.89 4.51 15.61
C ASP A 41 10.74 5.34 16.23
N GLY A 42 10.12 4.82 17.28
CA GLY A 42 9.00 5.49 17.93
C GLY A 42 9.38 6.86 18.53
N ALA A 43 10.61 7.03 19.03
CA ALA A 43 11.10 8.31 19.54
C ALA A 43 11.27 9.32 18.39
N SER A 44 11.83 8.87 17.28
CA SER A 44 11.97 9.68 16.07
C SER A 44 10.62 10.10 15.50
N GLN A 45 9.62 9.20 15.45
CA GLN A 45 8.26 9.51 15.00
C GLN A 45 7.61 10.65 15.81
N ALA A 46 7.86 10.67 17.12
CA ALA A 46 7.33 11.69 18.03
C ALA A 46 8.05 13.04 17.94
N SER A 47 9.24 13.09 17.33
CA SER A 47 10.08 14.28 17.27
C SER A 47 9.49 15.38 16.41
N GLU A 48 9.74 16.63 16.79
CA GLU A 48 9.36 17.81 16.01
C GLU A 48 10.03 17.80 14.61
N THR A 49 11.29 17.39 14.54
CA THR A 49 12.04 17.30 13.29
C THR A 49 11.37 16.35 12.29
N TYR A 50 10.92 15.18 12.74
CA TYR A 50 10.23 14.25 11.85
C TYR A 50 8.85 14.76 11.45
N ARG A 51 8.12 15.42 12.37
CA ARG A 51 6.80 16.02 12.11
C ARG A 51 6.82 17.17 11.11
N GLN A 52 7.95 17.81 10.88
CA GLN A 52 8.13 18.76 9.77
C GLN A 52 8.11 18.05 8.41
N TRP A 53 8.55 16.80 8.36
CA TRP A 53 8.50 15.98 7.13
C TRP A 53 7.18 15.22 7.01
N GLN A 54 6.66 14.67 8.13
CA GLN A 54 5.40 13.92 8.17
C GLN A 54 4.55 14.40 9.37
N PRO A 55 3.58 15.29 9.15
CA PRO A 55 2.86 15.99 10.23
C PRO A 55 2.14 15.08 11.21
N PHE A 56 1.69 13.90 10.76
CA PHE A 56 0.96 12.94 11.58
C PHE A 56 1.88 11.96 12.33
N GLY A 57 3.20 12.05 12.15
CA GLY A 57 4.16 11.12 12.76
C GLY A 57 4.06 9.69 12.24
N GLN A 58 3.59 9.48 11.01
CA GLN A 58 3.42 8.17 10.39
C GLN A 58 4.55 7.88 9.40
N VAL A 59 4.58 6.67 8.86
CA VAL A 59 5.39 6.31 7.70
C VAL A 59 4.48 5.87 6.54
N PRO A 60 4.86 6.11 5.30
CA PRO A 60 6.08 6.76 4.83
C PRO A 60 5.97 8.28 4.73
N ALA A 61 7.13 8.94 4.78
CA ALA A 61 7.38 10.24 4.14
C ALA A 61 8.41 10.04 3.02
N TYR A 62 8.45 10.94 2.06
CA TYR A 62 9.24 10.83 0.83
C TYR A 62 9.97 12.15 0.54
N ARG A 63 11.23 12.04 0.06
CA ARG A 63 12.02 13.17 -0.40
C ARG A 63 12.73 12.82 -1.70
N ASP A 64 12.67 13.74 -2.68
CA ASP A 64 13.33 13.62 -3.97
C ASP A 64 13.69 15.03 -4.47
N GLY A 65 14.94 15.41 -4.30
CA GLY A 65 15.39 16.77 -4.56
C GLY A 65 14.69 17.78 -3.65
N GLU A 66 13.97 18.71 -4.24
CA GLU A 66 13.20 19.75 -3.53
C GLU A 66 11.77 19.26 -3.14
N VAL A 67 11.36 18.09 -3.63
CA VAL A 67 10.04 17.55 -3.33
C VAL A 67 10.10 16.80 -2.00
N GLU A 68 9.35 17.29 -1.02
CA GLU A 68 9.04 16.60 0.21
C GLU A 68 7.54 16.34 0.30
N MET A 69 7.15 15.12 0.63
CA MET A 69 5.74 14.77 0.69
C MET A 69 5.48 13.57 1.60
N PHE A 70 4.24 13.42 1.97
CA PHE A 70 3.72 12.29 2.74
C PHE A 70 2.42 11.77 2.08
N GLU A 71 1.74 10.82 2.69
CA GLU A 71 0.65 10.00 2.14
C GLU A 71 1.15 8.99 1.09
N SER A 72 1.06 7.71 1.44
CA SER A 72 1.57 6.62 0.58
C SER A 72 0.96 6.65 -0.82
N GLY A 73 -0.32 6.98 -0.95
CA GLY A 73 -0.99 7.09 -2.25
C GLY A 73 -0.49 8.27 -3.07
N ALA A 74 -0.28 9.44 -2.45
CA ALA A 74 0.26 10.62 -3.12
C ALA A 74 1.70 10.37 -3.60
N ILE A 75 2.52 9.72 -2.75
CA ILE A 75 3.90 9.34 -3.09
C ILE A 75 3.91 8.37 -4.28
N VAL A 76 3.05 7.34 -4.25
CA VAL A 76 2.96 6.35 -5.34
C VAL A 76 2.51 7.03 -6.65
N LEU A 77 1.57 7.98 -6.60
CA LEU A 77 1.18 8.76 -7.79
C LEU A 77 2.31 9.65 -8.31
N HIS A 78 3.12 10.27 -7.42
CA HIS A 78 4.29 11.04 -7.81
C HIS A 78 5.34 10.17 -8.51
N ILE A 79 5.60 8.97 -8.01
CA ILE A 79 6.51 7.99 -8.65
C ILE A 79 5.92 7.54 -9.99
N ALA A 80 4.61 7.27 -10.06
CA ALA A 80 3.94 6.86 -11.28
C ALA A 80 4.03 7.90 -12.40
N ALA A 81 4.05 9.18 -12.05
CA ALA A 81 4.24 10.25 -13.04
C ALA A 81 5.63 10.21 -13.73
N LYS A 82 6.59 9.49 -13.14
CA LYS A 82 7.95 9.28 -13.67
C LYS A 82 8.12 7.94 -14.38
N SER A 83 7.07 7.10 -14.46
CA SER A 83 7.15 5.72 -14.97
C SER A 83 5.98 5.37 -15.87
N GLU A 84 6.29 4.91 -17.09
CA GLU A 84 5.28 4.42 -18.02
C GLU A 84 4.71 3.05 -17.64
N VAL A 85 5.39 2.32 -16.76
CA VAL A 85 4.91 1.06 -16.20
C VAL A 85 3.76 1.31 -15.22
N LEU A 86 3.82 2.41 -14.46
CA LEU A 86 2.88 2.71 -13.38
C LEU A 86 1.72 3.62 -13.78
N ALA A 87 1.87 4.37 -14.88
CA ALA A 87 0.80 5.21 -15.41
C ALA A 87 0.95 5.43 -16.92
N PRO A 88 -0.16 5.45 -17.68
CA PRO A 88 -0.15 5.82 -19.10
C PRO A 88 0.37 7.26 -19.31
N ARG A 89 0.88 7.53 -20.50
CA ARG A 89 1.35 8.88 -20.88
C ARG A 89 0.22 9.88 -21.06
N ASP A 90 -0.95 9.43 -21.46
CA ASP A 90 -2.10 10.30 -21.73
C ASP A 90 -2.77 10.77 -20.43
N ALA A 91 -3.39 11.95 -20.50
CA ALA A 91 -4.03 12.57 -19.34
C ALA A 91 -5.22 11.78 -18.81
N ALA A 92 -6.01 11.18 -19.70
CA ALA A 92 -7.18 10.38 -19.32
C ALA A 92 -6.75 9.10 -18.57
N GLY A 93 -5.71 8.42 -19.07
CA GLY A 93 -5.13 7.26 -18.38
C GLY A 93 -4.60 7.61 -17.00
N ARG A 94 -3.85 8.70 -16.86
CA ARG A 94 -3.40 9.17 -15.53
C ARG A 94 -4.56 9.48 -14.58
N THR A 95 -5.63 10.07 -15.10
CA THR A 95 -6.83 10.33 -14.31
C THR A 95 -7.46 9.04 -13.79
N ARG A 96 -7.58 8.00 -14.63
CA ARG A 96 -8.11 6.69 -14.21
C ARG A 96 -7.22 6.03 -13.17
N VAL A 97 -5.90 6.07 -13.33
CA VAL A 97 -4.95 5.56 -12.31
C VAL A 97 -5.12 6.29 -10.98
N THR A 98 -5.23 7.63 -11.00
CA THR A 98 -5.50 8.43 -9.80
C THR A 98 -6.83 8.02 -9.16
N THR A 99 -7.87 7.79 -9.96
CA THR A 99 -9.17 7.32 -9.46
C THR A 99 -9.04 6.01 -8.71
N TRP A 100 -8.30 5.03 -9.24
CA TRP A 100 -8.09 3.74 -8.58
C TRP A 100 -7.26 3.83 -7.32
N VAL A 101 -6.23 4.67 -7.29
CA VAL A 101 -5.45 4.93 -6.05
C VAL A 101 -6.36 5.51 -4.96
N ILE A 102 -7.16 6.53 -5.30
CA ILE A 102 -8.08 7.15 -4.34
C ILE A 102 -9.19 6.17 -3.95
N ALA A 103 -9.75 5.41 -4.88
CA ALA A 103 -10.78 4.40 -4.57
C ALA A 103 -10.27 3.32 -3.60
N ALA A 104 -9.05 2.83 -3.79
CA ALA A 104 -8.46 1.87 -2.87
C ALA A 104 -8.34 2.43 -1.45
N LEU A 105 -7.85 3.66 -1.31
CA LEU A 105 -7.60 4.30 -0.01
C LEU A 105 -8.88 4.80 0.69
N ASN A 106 -9.88 5.27 -0.07
CA ASN A 106 -11.06 5.88 0.52
C ASN A 106 -12.30 4.97 0.50
N SER A 107 -12.40 4.07 -0.49
CA SER A 107 -13.60 3.26 -0.66
C SER A 107 -13.44 1.82 -0.20
N VAL A 108 -12.22 1.32 -0.03
CA VAL A 108 -11.96 -0.05 0.39
C VAL A 108 -11.17 -0.10 1.70
N GLU A 109 -10.01 0.58 1.78
CA GLU A 109 -9.12 0.49 2.93
C GLU A 109 -9.77 0.85 4.27
N PRO A 110 -10.56 1.94 4.42
CA PRO A 110 -11.14 2.27 5.73
C PRO A 110 -12.04 1.17 6.27
N PHE A 111 -12.84 0.53 5.40
CA PHE A 111 -13.72 -0.57 5.80
C PHE A 111 -12.97 -1.86 6.12
N ALA A 112 -11.86 -2.10 5.43
CA ALA A 112 -10.94 -3.20 5.75
C ALA A 112 -10.27 -2.96 7.11
N GLN A 113 -9.76 -1.76 7.36
CA GLN A 113 -9.12 -1.36 8.61
C GLN A 113 -10.10 -1.42 9.79
N ASP A 114 -11.33 -0.93 9.63
CA ASP A 114 -12.37 -1.03 10.67
C ASP A 114 -12.65 -2.48 11.03
N LEU A 115 -12.77 -3.37 10.04
CA LEU A 115 -12.99 -4.80 10.30
C LEU A 115 -11.79 -5.43 11.03
N ILE A 116 -10.57 -5.15 10.61
CA ILE A 116 -9.34 -5.72 11.18
C ILE A 116 -9.13 -5.24 12.62
N HIS A 117 -9.38 -3.97 12.90
CA HIS A 117 -9.08 -3.39 14.21
C HIS A 117 -10.24 -3.47 15.22
N HIS A 118 -11.46 -3.60 14.76
CA HIS A 118 -12.65 -3.52 15.60
C HIS A 118 -13.58 -4.72 15.48
N GLY A 119 -13.39 -5.59 14.48
CA GLY A 119 -14.28 -6.73 14.22
C GLY A 119 -14.37 -7.73 15.37
N ASP A 120 -13.35 -7.84 16.19
CA ASP A 120 -13.32 -8.78 17.32
C ASP A 120 -14.02 -8.26 18.60
N ALA A 121 -14.48 -7.00 18.60
CA ALA A 121 -15.15 -6.42 19.77
C ALA A 121 -16.52 -7.03 20.06
N SER A 122 -17.29 -7.43 19.03
CA SER A 122 -18.52 -8.22 19.15
C SER A 122 -18.93 -8.84 17.81
N GLU A 123 -19.71 -9.92 17.84
CA GLU A 123 -20.25 -10.58 16.64
C GLU A 123 -21.15 -9.63 15.82
N ASP A 124 -21.99 -8.83 16.47
CA ASP A 124 -22.86 -7.86 15.80
C ASP A 124 -22.06 -6.79 15.07
N LEU A 125 -21.01 -6.27 15.71
CA LEU A 125 -20.14 -5.27 15.07
C LEU A 125 -19.40 -5.89 13.89
N ARG A 126 -18.83 -7.06 14.06
CA ARG A 126 -18.15 -7.79 12.98
C ARG A 126 -19.08 -7.99 11.78
N ALA A 127 -20.29 -8.47 11.98
CA ALA A 127 -21.26 -8.71 10.92
C ALA A 127 -21.62 -7.42 10.16
N ARG A 128 -21.75 -6.30 10.87
CA ARG A 128 -22.00 -4.99 10.25
C ARG A 128 -20.79 -4.52 9.41
N LEU A 129 -19.58 -4.61 9.95
CA LEU A 129 -18.35 -4.21 9.24
C LEU A 129 -18.12 -5.10 8.02
N GLU A 130 -18.33 -6.40 8.13
CA GLU A 130 -18.27 -7.32 6.98
C GLU A 130 -19.31 -6.95 5.91
N THR A 131 -20.55 -6.64 6.30
CA THR A 131 -21.59 -6.21 5.35
C THR A 131 -21.20 -4.93 4.62
N MET A 132 -20.61 -3.96 5.33
CA MET A 132 -20.15 -2.70 4.73
C MET A 132 -19.01 -2.89 3.73
N LEU A 133 -18.10 -3.81 4.00
CA LEU A 133 -16.98 -4.16 3.13
C LEU A 133 -17.43 -5.03 1.93
N GLU A 134 -18.34 -5.99 2.16
CA GLU A 134 -18.77 -6.99 1.18
C GLU A 134 -19.28 -6.39 -0.13
N GLY A 135 -20.10 -5.33 -0.07
CA GLY A 135 -20.61 -4.67 -1.26
C GLY A 135 -19.50 -4.07 -2.12
N ARG A 136 -18.42 -3.60 -1.51
CA ARG A 136 -17.25 -3.04 -2.20
C ARG A 136 -16.41 -4.12 -2.85
N LEU A 137 -16.17 -5.22 -2.12
CA LEU A 137 -15.42 -6.36 -2.64
C LEU A 137 -16.17 -7.05 -3.78
N THR A 138 -17.49 -7.19 -3.67
CA THR A 138 -18.34 -7.71 -4.75
C THR A 138 -18.25 -6.83 -6.01
N ALA A 139 -18.37 -5.51 -5.86
CA ALA A 139 -18.26 -4.59 -6.98
C ALA A 139 -16.86 -4.60 -7.62
N LEU A 140 -15.81 -4.67 -6.81
CA LEU A 140 -14.43 -4.78 -7.29
C LEU A 140 -14.20 -6.12 -8.00
N GLY A 141 -14.74 -7.22 -7.47
CA GLY A 141 -14.69 -8.53 -8.12
C GLY A 141 -15.38 -8.53 -9.48
N ALA A 142 -16.56 -7.92 -9.58
CA ALA A 142 -17.28 -7.76 -10.85
C ALA A 142 -16.50 -6.88 -11.85
N TRP A 143 -15.79 -5.84 -11.39
CA TRP A 143 -14.91 -5.05 -12.24
C TRP A 143 -13.74 -5.86 -12.79
N LEU A 144 -13.14 -6.72 -11.96
CA LEU A 144 -11.98 -7.53 -12.32
C LEU A 144 -12.33 -8.83 -13.06
N ASP A 145 -13.61 -9.14 -13.23
CA ASP A 145 -14.02 -10.31 -13.99
C ASP A 145 -13.59 -10.20 -15.47
N GLY A 146 -12.79 -11.16 -15.90
CA GLY A 146 -12.18 -11.16 -17.24
C GLY A 146 -11.02 -10.14 -17.42
N ARG A 147 -10.54 -9.51 -16.34
CA ARG A 147 -9.41 -8.55 -16.38
C ARG A 147 -8.25 -9.04 -15.53
N ASP A 148 -7.05 -8.76 -16.03
CA ASP A 148 -5.84 -9.04 -15.26
C ASP A 148 -5.53 -7.96 -14.23
N TYR A 149 -5.85 -6.69 -14.52
CA TYR A 149 -5.55 -5.50 -13.72
C TYR A 149 -6.73 -4.53 -13.73
N LEU A 150 -6.68 -3.51 -12.87
CA LEU A 150 -7.71 -2.47 -12.74
C LEU A 150 -7.90 -1.68 -14.04
N GLU A 151 -6.82 -1.47 -14.79
CA GLU A 151 -6.79 -0.87 -16.12
C GLU A 151 -6.32 -1.90 -17.17
N SER A 152 -6.00 -1.47 -18.38
CA SER A 152 -5.51 -2.34 -19.46
C SER A 152 -4.16 -3.01 -19.19
N GLY A 153 -3.46 -2.57 -18.16
CA GLY A 153 -2.18 -3.09 -17.68
C GLY A 153 -1.96 -2.73 -16.21
N PHE A 154 -0.89 -3.26 -15.63
CA PHE A 154 -0.50 -2.97 -14.26
C PHE A 154 -0.19 -1.48 -14.07
N THR A 155 -0.70 -0.88 -12.99
CA THR A 155 -0.56 0.55 -12.68
C THR A 155 -0.33 0.79 -11.19
N ALA A 156 -0.12 2.05 -10.81
CA ALA A 156 -0.09 2.48 -9.42
C ALA A 156 -1.39 2.16 -8.65
N GLY A 157 -2.54 2.11 -9.33
CA GLY A 157 -3.81 1.67 -8.74
C GLY A 157 -3.74 0.24 -8.23
N ASP A 158 -3.08 -0.66 -8.98
CA ASP A 158 -2.93 -2.06 -8.61
C ASP A 158 -2.00 -2.23 -7.41
N ILE A 159 -0.95 -1.41 -7.27
CA ILE A 159 -0.08 -1.41 -6.09
C ILE A 159 -0.90 -1.14 -4.83
N ILE A 160 -1.67 -0.06 -4.83
CA ILE A 160 -2.44 0.34 -3.64
C ILE A 160 -3.55 -0.67 -3.37
N MET A 161 -4.35 -1.05 -4.37
CA MET A 161 -5.45 -2.00 -4.18
C MET A 161 -4.94 -3.37 -3.69
N THR A 162 -3.85 -3.87 -4.25
CA THR A 162 -3.25 -5.13 -3.81
C THR A 162 -2.82 -5.08 -2.36
N THR A 163 -2.18 -3.99 -1.92
CA THR A 163 -1.75 -3.85 -0.51
C THR A 163 -2.93 -3.75 0.45
N VAL A 164 -4.05 -3.18 0.04
CA VAL A 164 -5.30 -3.19 0.82
C VAL A 164 -5.89 -4.60 0.92
N LEU A 165 -5.97 -5.31 -0.22
CA LEU A 165 -6.51 -6.68 -0.23
C LEU A 165 -5.65 -7.66 0.56
N ARG A 166 -4.32 -7.46 0.63
CA ARG A 166 -3.43 -8.30 1.44
C ARG A 166 -3.81 -8.31 2.91
N GLU A 167 -4.22 -7.17 3.45
CA GLU A 167 -4.60 -7.04 4.86
C GLU A 167 -5.86 -7.88 5.20
N LEU A 168 -6.65 -8.25 4.19
CA LEU A 168 -7.87 -9.08 4.35
C LEU A 168 -7.61 -10.60 4.29
N VAL A 169 -6.37 -11.04 4.06
CA VAL A 169 -6.04 -12.47 3.96
C VAL A 169 -6.25 -13.16 5.30
N ASP A 170 -5.64 -12.62 6.36
CA ASP A 170 -5.59 -13.26 7.68
C ASP A 170 -6.95 -13.25 8.39
N CYS A 171 -7.84 -12.31 8.08
CA CYS A 171 -9.20 -12.28 8.62
C CYS A 171 -10.19 -13.20 7.86
N GLY A 172 -9.73 -13.90 6.82
CA GLY A 172 -10.53 -14.89 6.07
C GLY A 172 -11.56 -14.29 5.10
N VAL A 173 -11.71 -12.97 5.04
CA VAL A 173 -12.68 -12.31 4.16
C VAL A 173 -12.34 -12.56 2.70
N LEU A 174 -11.07 -12.43 2.33
CA LEU A 174 -10.65 -12.57 0.95
C LEU A 174 -10.86 -13.98 0.38
N ALA A 175 -10.90 -14.99 1.22
CA ALA A 175 -11.19 -16.39 0.81
C ALA A 175 -12.58 -16.54 0.16
N ARG A 176 -13.54 -15.64 0.47
CA ARG A 176 -14.88 -15.62 -0.14
C ARG A 176 -14.92 -14.93 -1.51
N HIS A 177 -13.80 -14.29 -1.92
CA HIS A 177 -13.68 -13.52 -3.15
C HIS A 177 -12.54 -14.06 -4.04
N PRO A 178 -12.71 -15.23 -4.68
CA PRO A 178 -11.62 -15.90 -5.41
C PRO A 178 -11.03 -15.05 -6.54
N ILE A 179 -11.83 -14.23 -7.23
CA ILE A 179 -11.35 -13.30 -8.26
C ILE A 179 -10.38 -12.28 -7.66
N LEU A 180 -10.71 -11.73 -6.48
CA LEU A 180 -9.83 -10.75 -5.80
C LEU A 180 -8.56 -11.40 -5.26
N ASP A 181 -8.64 -12.61 -4.72
CA ASP A 181 -7.44 -13.32 -4.26
C ASP A 181 -6.52 -13.70 -5.43
N GLN A 182 -7.09 -14.12 -6.56
CA GLN A 182 -6.32 -14.40 -7.78
C GLN A 182 -5.66 -13.12 -8.33
N TYR A 183 -6.38 -12.01 -8.39
CA TYR A 183 -5.84 -10.70 -8.78
C TYR A 183 -4.68 -10.28 -7.84
N ARG A 184 -4.88 -10.34 -6.51
CA ARG A 184 -3.85 -10.03 -5.53
C ARG A 184 -2.59 -10.87 -5.75
N ARG A 185 -2.74 -12.20 -5.88
CA ARG A 185 -1.62 -13.12 -6.12
C ARG A 185 -0.88 -12.82 -7.43
N ARG A 186 -1.61 -12.45 -8.48
CA ARG A 186 -1.02 -12.03 -9.76
C ARG A 186 -0.15 -10.80 -9.59
N CYS A 187 -0.62 -9.79 -8.86
CA CYS A 187 0.14 -8.59 -8.58
C CYS A 187 1.37 -8.88 -7.72
N GLU A 188 1.23 -9.68 -6.67
CA GLU A 188 2.35 -10.07 -5.77
C GLU A 188 3.39 -10.97 -6.45
N ALA A 189 3.03 -11.69 -7.51
CA ALA A 189 3.97 -12.50 -8.29
C ALA A 189 4.95 -11.64 -9.12
N ARG A 190 4.75 -10.31 -9.18
CA ARG A 190 5.68 -9.42 -9.89
C ARG A 190 7.03 -9.36 -9.17
N PRO A 191 8.15 -9.46 -9.89
CA PRO A 191 9.49 -9.47 -9.27
C PRO A 191 9.79 -8.23 -8.41
N ALA A 192 9.26 -7.07 -8.80
CA ALA A 192 9.42 -5.81 -8.06
C ALA A 192 8.76 -5.87 -6.67
N PHE A 193 7.60 -6.51 -6.53
CA PHE A 193 6.99 -6.76 -5.22
C PHE A 193 7.89 -7.59 -4.32
N GLY A 194 8.44 -8.69 -4.85
CA GLY A 194 9.35 -9.55 -4.08
C GLY A 194 10.58 -8.78 -3.56
N ARG A 195 11.18 -7.92 -4.39
CA ARG A 195 12.33 -7.08 -3.98
C ARG A 195 11.94 -6.06 -2.92
N ALA A 196 10.80 -5.39 -3.09
CA ALA A 196 10.30 -4.41 -2.13
C ALA A 196 10.02 -5.03 -0.76
N LEU A 197 9.33 -6.18 -0.75
CA LEU A 197 9.01 -6.92 0.47
C LEU A 197 10.29 -7.42 1.15
N GLU A 198 11.23 -8.01 0.41
CA GLU A 198 12.49 -8.47 0.97
C GLU A 198 13.32 -7.32 1.56
N ALA A 199 13.35 -6.16 0.89
CA ALA A 199 14.03 -4.97 1.42
C ALA A 199 13.42 -4.49 2.75
N GLN A 200 12.09 -4.51 2.88
CA GLN A 200 11.42 -4.18 4.15
C GLN A 200 11.70 -5.23 5.22
N MET A 201 11.54 -6.52 4.91
CA MET A 201 11.75 -7.62 5.86
C MET A 201 13.20 -7.73 6.32
N ARG A 202 14.17 -7.46 5.45
CA ARG A 202 15.58 -7.40 5.80
C ARG A 202 15.84 -6.31 6.85
N THR A 203 15.27 -5.12 6.69
CA THR A 203 15.36 -4.05 7.70
C THR A 203 14.88 -4.52 9.07
N PHE A 204 13.74 -5.22 9.13
CA PHE A 204 13.20 -5.72 10.41
C PHE A 204 14.06 -6.82 11.03
N ARG A 205 14.64 -7.73 10.22
CA ARG A 205 15.57 -8.75 10.74
C ARG A 205 16.85 -8.15 11.32
N GLU A 206 17.42 -7.16 10.64
CA GLU A 206 18.66 -6.49 11.05
C GLU A 206 18.50 -5.66 12.34
N HIS A 207 17.28 -5.26 12.68
CA HIS A 207 16.99 -4.39 13.81
C HIS A 207 16.03 -5.04 14.82
N ALA A 208 15.87 -6.36 14.78
CA ALA A 208 15.05 -7.06 15.75
C ALA A 208 15.60 -6.84 17.17
N PRO A 209 14.75 -6.58 18.17
CA PRO A 209 15.18 -6.52 19.56
C PRO A 209 15.73 -7.88 19.99
N ALA A 210 16.75 -7.85 20.87
CA ALA A 210 17.38 -9.03 21.43
C ALA A 210 16.42 -9.80 22.34
#